data_d03cbd8e360623c15f945a08aa2ee13c
#
_entry.id   d03cbd8e360623c15f945a08aa2ee13c
#
_cell.length_a   1.000
_cell.length_b   1.000
_cell.length_c   1.000
_cell.angle_alpha   90.00
_cell.angle_beta   90.00
_cell.angle_gamma   90.00
#
_symmetry.space_group_name_H-M   'P 1'
#
loop_
_entity.id
_entity.type
_entity.pdbx_description
1 polymer ?
#
loop_
_entity_poly.entity_id
_entity_poly.type
_entity_poly.pdbx_seq_one_letter_code
_entity_poly.pdbx_strand_id
1 'polypeptide(L)'
;MSHTPHDLHSEFPDAAEALHALKTGNEHFGKLAAQYHEVNREIHRIDSGIEPASDERAENLKKERLAILDQVAVMIKGMAL
;
A
#
# COMPACT_ATOMS: atom_id res chain seq x y z
N MET A 1 -14.12 5.10 -14.73
CA MET A 1 -13.29 4.29 -14.15
C MET A 1 -12.60 4.82 -12.97
N SER A 2 -12.59 4.18 -12.00
CA SER A 2 -11.96 4.73 -10.86
C SER A 2 -10.92 3.76 -10.42
N HIS A 3 -9.80 4.27 -10.12
CA HIS A 3 -8.84 3.47 -9.51
C HIS A 3 -8.37 4.21 -8.29
N THR A 4 -7.85 3.46 -7.38
CA THR A 4 -7.44 4.00 -6.11
C THR A 4 -6.26 4.91 -6.32
N PRO A 5 -6.34 6.16 -5.87
CA PRO A 5 -5.22 7.08 -6.08
C PRO A 5 -4.00 6.75 -5.25
N HIS A 6 -4.08 5.72 -4.39
CA HIS A 6 -2.97 5.38 -3.50
C HIS A 6 -2.43 3.99 -3.74
N ASP A 7 -2.43 3.51 -4.98
CA ASP A 7 -1.81 2.22 -5.22
C ASP A 7 -0.28 2.37 -5.15
N LEU A 8 0.41 1.23 -5.16
CA LEU A 8 1.87 1.28 -4.97
C LEU A 8 2.58 2.01 -6.09
N HIS A 9 2.06 1.92 -7.32
CA HIS A 9 2.67 2.64 -8.42
C HIS A 9 2.54 4.14 -8.25
N SER A 10 1.43 4.60 -7.69
CA SER A 10 1.24 6.02 -7.42
C SER A 10 2.17 6.51 -6.33
N GLU A 11 2.42 5.68 -5.33
CA GLU A 11 3.28 6.07 -4.22
C GLU A 11 4.76 6.06 -4.61
N PHE A 12 5.14 5.22 -5.56
CA PHE A 12 6.52 5.10 -6.00
C PHE A 12 6.60 5.20 -7.51
N PRO A 13 6.29 6.37 -8.07
CA PRO A 13 6.19 6.49 -9.53
C PRO A 13 7.51 6.28 -10.26
N ASP A 14 8.63 6.50 -9.58
CA ASP A 14 9.94 6.32 -10.22
C ASP A 14 10.48 4.92 -10.06
N ALA A 15 9.73 4.03 -9.43
CA ALA A 15 10.21 2.69 -9.12
C ALA A 15 9.39 1.61 -9.79
N ALA A 16 8.82 1.90 -10.95
CA ALA A 16 7.94 0.93 -11.62
C ALA A 16 8.66 -0.38 -11.92
N GLU A 17 9.91 -0.30 -12.36
CA GLU A 17 10.65 -1.51 -12.66
C GLU A 17 10.95 -2.34 -11.42
N ALA A 18 11.33 -1.64 -10.34
CA ALA A 18 11.60 -2.33 -9.09
C ALA A 18 10.34 -3.00 -8.55
N LEU A 19 9.22 -2.31 -8.62
CA LEU A 19 7.96 -2.87 -8.17
C LEU A 19 7.58 -4.10 -8.96
N HIS A 20 7.77 -4.04 -10.27
CA HIS A 20 7.47 -5.19 -11.12
C HIS A 20 8.36 -6.38 -10.78
N ALA A 21 9.64 -6.13 -10.58
CA ALA A 21 10.57 -7.21 -10.22
C ALA A 21 10.23 -7.82 -8.88
N LEU A 22 9.86 -6.99 -7.91
CA LEU A 22 9.46 -7.50 -6.60
C LEU A 22 8.19 -8.32 -6.69
N LYS A 23 7.25 -7.85 -7.51
CA LYS A 23 5.98 -8.56 -7.66
C LYS A 23 6.17 -9.96 -8.21
N THR A 24 7.10 -10.13 -9.13
CA THR A 24 7.29 -11.41 -9.78
C THR A 24 8.28 -12.32 -9.06
N GLY A 25 9.14 -11.78 -8.20
CA GLY A 25 10.19 -12.57 -7.62
C GLY A 25 10.30 -12.55 -6.11
N ASN A 26 9.36 -11.93 -5.41
CA ASN A 26 9.48 -11.81 -3.96
C ASN A 26 8.14 -12.09 -3.29
N GLU A 27 8.06 -13.22 -2.59
CA GLU A 27 6.83 -13.62 -1.92
C GLU A 27 6.44 -12.66 -0.81
N HIS A 28 7.43 -12.18 -0.08
CA HIS A 28 7.16 -11.26 1.02
C HIS A 28 6.54 -9.96 0.50
N PHE A 29 7.06 -9.48 -0.62
CA PHE A 29 6.49 -8.30 -1.24
C PHE A 29 5.03 -8.55 -1.65
N GLY A 30 4.75 -9.74 -2.17
CA GLY A 30 3.39 -10.08 -2.54
C GLY A 30 2.43 -9.98 -1.38
N LYS A 31 2.86 -10.45 -0.20
CA LYS A 31 2.03 -10.35 0.99
C LYS A 31 1.85 -8.91 1.42
N LEU A 32 2.90 -8.12 1.37
CA LEU A 32 2.80 -6.70 1.71
C LEU A 32 1.86 -5.97 0.76
N ALA A 33 1.95 -6.27 -0.53
CA ALA A 33 1.08 -5.63 -1.51
C ALA A 33 -0.37 -5.98 -1.26
N ALA A 34 -0.65 -7.24 -0.93
CA ALA A 34 -2.02 -7.66 -0.64
C ALA A 34 -2.55 -6.95 0.61
N GLN A 35 -1.72 -6.83 1.64
CA GLN A 35 -2.11 -6.10 2.83
C GLN A 35 -2.36 -4.64 2.54
N TYR A 36 -1.54 -4.05 1.71
CA TYR A 36 -1.68 -2.65 1.34
C TYR A 36 -3.02 -2.41 0.63
N HIS A 37 -3.36 -3.29 -0.30
CA HIS A 37 -4.63 -3.17 -1.01
C HIS A 37 -5.81 -3.29 -0.07
N GLU A 38 -5.72 -4.21 0.89
CA GLU A 38 -6.80 -4.43 1.83
C GLU A 38 -6.99 -3.21 2.74
N VAL A 39 -5.88 -2.67 3.25
CA VAL A 39 -5.94 -1.50 4.11
C VAL A 39 -6.50 -0.31 3.35
N ASN A 40 -6.06 -0.11 2.13
CA ASN A 40 -6.55 0.98 1.30
C ASN A 40 -8.04 0.85 1.05
N ARG A 41 -8.51 -0.36 0.82
CA ARG A 41 -9.93 -0.60 0.57
C ARG A 41 -10.75 -0.23 1.80
N GLU A 42 -10.27 -0.62 2.98
CA GLU A 42 -10.97 -0.29 4.21
C GLU A 42 -11.00 1.21 4.45
N ILE A 43 -9.86 1.86 4.26
CA ILE A 43 -9.80 3.31 4.43
C ILE A 43 -10.76 4.00 3.47
N HIS A 44 -10.81 3.54 2.24
CA HIS A 44 -11.70 4.13 1.25
C HIS A 44 -13.16 3.98 1.64
N ARG A 45 -13.55 2.80 2.15
CA ARG A 45 -14.93 2.58 2.59
C ARG A 45 -15.29 3.50 3.74
N ILE A 46 -14.35 3.71 4.67
CA ILE A 46 -14.60 4.58 5.80
C ILE A 46 -14.69 6.04 5.34
N ASP A 47 -13.75 6.46 4.52
CA ASP A 47 -13.71 7.84 4.05
C ASP A 47 -14.92 8.20 3.19
N SER A 48 -15.46 7.24 2.45
CA SER A 48 -16.61 7.50 1.60
C SER A 48 -17.94 7.33 2.35
N GLY A 49 -17.89 7.01 3.65
CA GLY A 49 -19.11 6.91 4.45
C GLY A 49 -19.87 5.63 4.30
N ILE A 50 -19.34 4.67 3.55
CA ILE A 50 -20.02 3.39 3.37
C ILE A 50 -19.97 2.57 4.65
N GLU A 51 -18.85 2.66 5.35
CA GLU A 51 -18.64 1.87 6.55
C GLU A 51 -18.30 2.81 7.71
N PRO A 52 -19.04 2.77 8.81
CA PRO A 52 -18.73 3.61 9.96
C PRO A 52 -17.51 3.07 10.70
N ALA A 53 -16.74 3.97 11.26
CA ALA A 53 -15.59 3.58 12.05
C ALA A 53 -15.26 4.70 13.03
N SER A 54 -14.66 4.33 14.15
CA SER A 54 -14.18 5.31 15.10
C SER A 54 -12.95 6.03 14.53
N ASP A 55 -12.66 7.20 15.07
CA ASP A 55 -11.47 7.92 14.68
C ASP A 55 -10.22 7.11 14.96
N GLU A 56 -10.23 6.36 16.06
CA GLU A 56 -9.09 5.54 16.43
C GLU A 56 -8.84 4.45 15.38
N ARG A 57 -9.90 3.80 14.93
CA ARG A 57 -9.74 2.76 13.92
C ARG A 57 -9.22 3.34 12.61
N ALA A 58 -9.78 4.47 12.19
CA ALA A 58 -9.34 5.11 10.96
C ALA A 58 -7.86 5.49 11.04
N GLU A 59 -7.47 6.00 12.20
CA GLU A 59 -6.08 6.39 12.38
C GLU A 59 -5.15 5.19 12.38
N ASN A 60 -5.56 4.10 13.03
CA ASN A 60 -4.76 2.88 13.04
C ASN A 60 -4.56 2.32 11.65
N LEU A 61 -5.60 2.36 10.82
CA LEU A 61 -5.48 1.89 9.45
C LEU A 61 -4.49 2.74 8.66
N LYS A 62 -4.50 4.04 8.87
CA LYS A 62 -3.55 4.91 8.17
C LYS A 62 -2.13 4.68 8.65
N LYS A 63 -1.95 4.41 9.93
CA LYS A 63 -0.62 4.05 10.44
C LYS A 63 -0.14 2.73 9.85
N GLU A 64 -1.04 1.78 9.74
CA GLU A 64 -0.70 0.50 9.15
C GLU A 64 -0.29 0.67 7.69
N ARG A 65 -1.02 1.51 6.95
CA ARG A 65 -0.68 1.79 5.58
C ARG A 65 0.73 2.38 5.46
N LEU A 66 1.04 3.33 6.34
CA LEU A 66 2.35 3.95 6.32
C LEU A 66 3.46 2.94 6.63
N ALA A 67 3.21 2.05 7.59
CA ALA A 67 4.19 1.02 7.93
C ALA A 67 4.47 0.10 6.75
N ILE A 68 3.44 -0.25 6.00
CA ILE A 68 3.62 -1.09 4.82
C ILE A 68 4.42 -0.34 3.76
N LEU A 69 4.12 0.93 3.55
CA LEU A 69 4.87 1.74 2.59
C LEU A 69 6.34 1.85 2.97
N ASP A 70 6.62 1.98 4.26
CA ASP A 70 8.00 2.04 4.71
C ASP A 70 8.75 0.75 4.39
N GLN A 71 8.10 -0.39 4.59
CA GLN A 71 8.71 -1.67 4.27
C GLN A 71 8.94 -1.81 2.76
N VAL A 72 7.98 -1.39 1.96
CA VAL A 72 8.12 -1.43 0.51
C VAL A 72 9.26 -0.53 0.07
N ALA A 73 9.38 0.65 0.67
CA ALA A 73 10.45 1.58 0.33
C ALA A 73 11.82 0.96 0.60
N VAL A 74 11.95 0.25 1.72
CA VAL A 74 13.21 -0.42 2.04
C VAL A 74 13.52 -1.50 1.01
N MET A 75 12.51 -2.26 0.59
CA MET A 75 12.73 -3.29 -0.41
C MET A 75 13.16 -2.70 -1.75
N ILE A 76 12.53 -1.61 -2.16
CA ILE A 76 12.89 -0.93 -3.39
C ILE A 76 14.34 -0.43 -3.31
N LYS A 77 14.69 0.16 -2.19
CA LYS A 77 16.02 0.68 -2.00
C LYS A 77 17.06 -0.43 -2.07
N GLY A 78 16.72 -1.60 -1.56
CA GLY A 78 17.64 -2.73 -1.61
C GLY A 78 17.87 -3.24 -3.02
N MET A 79 16.98 -2.94 -3.95
CA MET A 79 17.16 -3.35 -5.34
C MET A 79 17.90 -2.32 -6.16
N ALA A 80 18.00 -1.10 -5.68
CA ALA A 80 18.70 -0.04 -6.41
C ALA A 80 20.18 -0.18 -6.15
N LEU A 81 20.89 -0.66 -7.13
CA LEU A 81 22.33 -0.85 -7.01
C LEU A 81 23.10 0.12 -7.86
#